data_6be679c375d875274a0ab5515eb841b7
#
_entry.id   6be679c375d875274a0ab5515eb841b7
#
_cell.length_a   1.000
_cell.length_b   1.000
_cell.length_c   1.000
_cell.angle_alpha   90.00
_cell.angle_beta   90.00
_cell.angle_gamma   90.00
#
_symmetry.space_group_name_H-M   'P 1'
#
loop_
_entity.id
_entity.type
_entity.pdbx_description
1 polymer ?
#
loop_
_entity_poly.entity_id
_entity_poly.type
_entity_poly.pdbx_seq_one_letter_code
_entity_poly.pdbx_strand_id
1 'polypeptide(L)'
;MFDHSDVRNMWIELGGRRYPEESLNLDWDADQYCLAYQAHQDYKKNFNKLSKAMLPYVDFKNLYPIYSIDLSSQSKRISDAKNNIVLNVDFNKPVKPPGDNEEGTICYVIVVSDYLLHYEPLKNKITDL
;
A
#
# COMPACT_ATOMS: atom_id res chain seq x y z
N MET A 1 -3.43 6.99 16.07
CA MET A 1 -4.20 5.75 15.86
C MET A 1 -4.89 5.90 14.51
N PHE A 2 -4.80 4.90 13.66
CA PHE A 2 -5.49 4.87 12.36
C PHE A 2 -6.73 4.00 12.49
N ASP A 3 -7.73 4.30 11.67
CA ASP A 3 -8.98 3.56 11.59
C ASP A 3 -9.02 2.77 10.28
N HIS A 4 -9.55 1.54 10.30
CA HIS A 4 -9.70 0.74 9.08
C HIS A 4 -10.84 1.24 8.19
N SER A 5 -11.71 2.12 8.71
CA SER A 5 -12.82 2.76 8.01
C SER A 5 -13.72 1.78 7.25
N ASP A 6 -13.79 0.54 7.70
CA ASP A 6 -14.53 -0.55 7.05
C ASP A 6 -14.18 -0.74 5.56
N VAL A 7 -12.90 -0.55 5.19
CA VAL A 7 -12.41 -0.81 3.84
C VAL A 7 -12.68 -2.28 3.49
N ARG A 8 -13.38 -2.49 2.38
CA ARG A 8 -13.67 -3.81 1.82
C ARG A 8 -12.62 -4.24 0.81
N ASN A 9 -12.31 -3.34 -0.13
CA ASN A 9 -11.30 -3.57 -1.15
C ASN A 9 -10.46 -2.33 -1.33
N MET A 10 -9.18 -2.55 -1.61
CA MET A 10 -8.26 -1.49 -2.01
C MET A 10 -7.37 -2.02 -3.12
N TRP A 11 -7.23 -1.24 -4.20
CA TRP A 11 -6.37 -1.62 -5.31
C TRP A 11 -5.80 -0.39 -6.02
N ILE A 12 -4.70 -0.61 -6.70
CA ILE A 12 -4.07 0.37 -7.56
C ILE A 12 -4.28 -0.04 -9.02
N GLU A 13 -4.63 0.92 -9.85
CA GLU A 13 -4.59 0.78 -11.30
C GLU A 13 -3.36 1.48 -11.85
N LEU A 14 -2.54 0.72 -12.56
CA LEU A 14 -1.30 1.18 -13.16
C LEU A 14 -1.13 0.58 -14.55
N GLY A 15 -1.03 1.42 -15.58
CA GLY A 15 -0.86 0.96 -16.95
C GLY A 15 -1.97 0.04 -17.46
N GLY A 16 -3.21 0.24 -17.01
CA GLY A 16 -4.36 -0.58 -17.36
C GLY A 16 -4.44 -1.93 -16.66
N ARG A 17 -3.61 -2.15 -15.63
CA ARG A 17 -3.65 -3.34 -14.78
C ARG A 17 -4.03 -2.99 -13.35
N ARG A 18 -4.72 -3.93 -12.70
CA ARG A 18 -5.11 -3.84 -11.30
C ARG A 18 -4.10 -4.57 -10.41
N TYR A 19 -3.76 -3.95 -9.27
CA TYR A 19 -2.88 -4.52 -8.22
C TYR A 19 -3.51 -4.34 -6.83
N PRO A 20 -3.70 -5.41 -6.04
CA PRO A 20 -3.59 -6.81 -6.45
C PRO A 20 -4.67 -7.18 -7.48
N GLU A 21 -4.42 -8.23 -8.28
CA GLU A 21 -5.39 -8.69 -9.29
C GLU A 21 -6.65 -9.22 -8.63
N GLU A 22 -6.53 -9.90 -7.49
CA GLU A 22 -7.64 -10.42 -6.71
C GLU A 22 -8.18 -9.40 -5.72
N SER A 23 -9.49 -9.46 -5.47
CA SER A 23 -10.15 -8.61 -4.48
C SER A 23 -9.86 -9.11 -3.06
N LEU A 24 -9.59 -8.18 -2.14
CA LEU A 24 -9.30 -8.50 -0.75
C LEU A 24 -10.54 -9.00 0.00
N ASN A 25 -11.72 -8.46 -0.34
CA ASN A 25 -13.02 -8.81 0.27
C ASN A 25 -12.96 -8.83 1.80
N LEU A 26 -12.41 -7.76 2.39
CA LEU A 26 -12.23 -7.65 3.83
C LEU A 26 -13.58 -7.49 4.53
N ASP A 27 -13.70 -8.13 5.69
CA ASP A 27 -14.82 -7.95 6.63
C ASP A 27 -14.24 -7.81 8.04
N TRP A 28 -14.24 -6.60 8.54
CA TRP A 28 -13.64 -6.26 9.84
C TRP A 28 -14.49 -6.72 11.01
N ASP A 29 -15.81 -6.78 10.83
CA ASP A 29 -16.72 -7.27 11.86
C ASP A 29 -16.61 -8.78 12.04
N ALA A 30 -16.35 -9.51 10.94
CA ALA A 30 -16.15 -10.96 10.93
C ALA A 30 -14.67 -11.37 11.09
N ASP A 31 -13.77 -10.45 11.41
CA ASP A 31 -12.31 -10.67 11.54
C ASP A 31 -11.65 -11.26 10.27
N GLN A 32 -12.23 -11.00 9.09
CA GLN A 32 -11.72 -11.44 7.79
C GLN A 32 -10.80 -10.39 7.16
N TYR A 33 -9.63 -10.14 7.75
CA TYR A 33 -8.63 -9.20 7.24
C TYR A 33 -7.23 -9.82 7.08
N CYS A 34 -7.17 -11.14 7.04
CA CYS A 34 -5.91 -11.89 6.94
C CYS A 34 -5.08 -11.50 5.72
N LEU A 35 -5.70 -11.29 4.55
CA LEU A 35 -4.99 -10.92 3.32
C LEU A 35 -4.30 -9.56 3.42
N ALA A 36 -4.96 -8.57 4.02
CA ALA A 36 -4.35 -7.25 4.24
C ALA A 36 -3.20 -7.32 5.25
N TYR A 37 -3.37 -8.09 6.31
CA TYR A 37 -2.33 -8.33 7.30
C TYR A 37 -1.13 -9.07 6.69
N GLN A 38 -1.35 -10.09 5.89
CA GLN A 38 -0.30 -10.83 5.20
C GLN A 38 0.49 -9.92 4.25
N ALA A 39 -0.19 -9.14 3.42
CA ALA A 39 0.45 -8.19 2.52
C ALA A 39 1.35 -7.19 3.27
N HIS A 40 0.91 -6.72 4.45
CA HIS A 40 1.73 -5.88 5.32
C HIS A 40 2.96 -6.61 5.87
N GLN A 41 2.85 -7.88 6.25
CA GLN A 41 3.99 -8.68 6.72
C GLN A 41 4.99 -8.94 5.59
N ASP A 42 4.50 -9.26 4.39
CA ASP A 42 5.34 -9.51 3.21
C ASP A 42 6.11 -8.26 2.79
N TYR A 43 5.48 -7.09 2.84
CA TYR A 43 6.17 -5.82 2.62
C TYR A 43 7.35 -5.63 3.58
N LYS A 44 7.15 -5.85 4.88
CA LYS A 44 8.21 -5.72 5.86
C LYS A 44 9.35 -6.72 5.67
N LYS A 45 9.01 -7.95 5.33
CA LYS A 45 9.98 -9.01 5.04
C LYS A 45 10.84 -8.65 3.82
N ASN A 46 10.22 -8.16 2.77
CA ASN A 46 10.90 -7.87 1.52
C ASN A 46 11.74 -6.59 1.60
N PHE A 47 11.23 -5.53 2.21
CA PHE A 47 11.91 -4.24 2.30
C PHE A 47 12.93 -4.14 3.43
N ASN A 48 12.57 -4.59 4.63
CA ASN A 48 13.42 -4.39 5.80
C ASN A 48 14.22 -5.61 6.20
N LYS A 49 14.05 -6.76 5.51
CA LYS A 49 14.65 -8.05 5.86
C LYS A 49 14.43 -8.46 7.32
N LEU A 50 13.40 -7.92 7.95
CA LEU A 50 13.02 -8.21 9.32
C LEU A 50 12.19 -9.49 9.35
N SER A 51 12.69 -10.51 10.04
CA SER A 51 12.03 -11.82 10.14
C SER A 51 10.89 -11.88 11.17
N LYS A 52 10.73 -10.84 12.00
CA LYS A 52 9.71 -10.82 13.05
C LYS A 52 8.52 -9.97 12.65
N ALA A 53 7.32 -10.49 12.84
CA ALA A 53 6.10 -9.69 12.81
C ALA A 53 6.22 -8.59 13.87
N MET A 54 6.28 -7.33 13.41
CA MET A 54 6.43 -6.19 14.32
C MET A 54 5.08 -5.71 14.86
N LEU A 55 3.98 -6.15 14.25
CA LEU A 55 2.64 -5.72 14.61
C LEU A 55 1.78 -6.97 14.83
N PRO A 56 1.24 -7.16 16.05
CA PRO A 56 0.28 -8.23 16.34
C PRO A 56 -0.97 -8.12 15.47
N TYR A 57 -1.60 -9.26 15.16
CA TYR A 57 -2.79 -9.33 14.30
C TYR A 57 -3.94 -8.43 14.82
N VAL A 58 -4.17 -8.45 16.13
CA VAL A 58 -5.19 -7.62 16.78
C VAL A 58 -4.87 -6.13 16.71
N ASP A 59 -3.60 -5.78 16.88
CA ASP A 59 -3.17 -4.37 16.83
C ASP A 59 -3.22 -3.83 15.39
N PHE A 60 -3.03 -4.68 14.39
CA PHE A 60 -3.23 -4.31 12.98
C PHE A 60 -4.66 -3.83 12.75
N LYS A 61 -5.68 -4.54 13.25
CA LYS A 61 -7.08 -4.13 13.13
C LYS A 61 -7.35 -2.85 13.92
N ASN A 62 -6.97 -2.83 15.19
CA ASN A 62 -7.47 -1.83 16.14
C ASN A 62 -6.69 -0.52 16.15
N LEU A 63 -5.42 -0.54 15.75
CA LEU A 63 -4.52 0.60 15.92
C LEU A 63 -3.84 1.06 14.64
N TYR A 64 -3.49 0.11 13.75
CA TYR A 64 -2.59 0.38 12.63
C TYR A 64 -2.95 -0.41 11.37
N PRO A 65 -4.15 -0.23 10.79
CA PRO A 65 -4.53 -0.86 9.52
C PRO A 65 -3.70 -0.25 8.37
N ILE A 66 -2.57 -0.87 8.05
CA ILE A 66 -1.64 -0.42 7.01
C ILE A 66 -1.76 -1.35 5.81
N TYR A 67 -2.37 -0.87 4.75
CA TYR A 67 -2.51 -1.60 3.50
C TYR A 67 -1.23 -1.51 2.69
N SER A 68 -0.68 -2.65 2.29
CA SER A 68 0.52 -2.72 1.45
C SER A 68 0.16 -3.35 0.11
N ILE A 69 0.52 -2.68 -0.98
CA ILE A 69 0.28 -3.15 -2.34
C ILE A 69 1.63 -3.25 -3.04
N ASP A 70 1.98 -4.45 -3.47
CA ASP A 70 3.22 -4.73 -4.18
C ASP A 70 3.02 -4.49 -5.68
N LEU A 71 3.80 -3.58 -6.24
CA LEU A 71 3.83 -3.25 -7.66
C LEU A 71 5.08 -3.78 -8.38
N SER A 72 5.92 -4.57 -7.70
CA SER A 72 7.20 -5.06 -8.26
C SER A 72 7.04 -6.00 -9.44
N SER A 73 5.88 -6.65 -9.58
CA SER A 73 5.56 -7.54 -10.70
C SER A 73 5.15 -6.84 -11.99
N GLN A 74 5.17 -5.50 -12.01
CA GLN A 74 4.84 -4.76 -13.23
C GLN A 74 5.84 -5.04 -14.37
N SER A 75 5.36 -5.01 -15.62
CA SER A 75 6.23 -5.18 -16.77
C SER A 75 7.16 -3.96 -16.95
N LYS A 76 8.37 -4.20 -17.47
CA LYS A 76 9.35 -3.13 -17.74
C LYS A 76 8.76 -1.97 -18.57
N ARG A 77 7.85 -2.28 -19.53
CA ARG A 77 7.16 -1.25 -20.33
C ARG A 77 6.31 -0.30 -19.49
N ILE A 78 5.74 -0.78 -18.38
CA ILE A 78 4.92 0.02 -17.48
C ILE A 78 5.83 0.87 -16.60
N SER A 79 6.95 0.32 -16.10
CA SER A 79 7.88 1.06 -15.26
C SER A 79 8.59 2.22 -15.99
N ASP A 80 8.84 2.06 -17.30
CA ASP A 80 9.54 3.06 -18.10
C ASP A 80 8.61 4.15 -18.68
N ALA A 81 7.29 3.96 -18.59
CA ALA A 81 6.30 4.91 -19.06
C ALA A 81 5.82 5.84 -17.94
N LYS A 82 5.53 7.11 -18.29
CA LYS A 82 4.79 8.00 -17.38
C LYS A 82 3.35 7.52 -17.29
N ASN A 83 3.06 6.70 -16.30
CA ASN A 83 1.71 6.18 -16.06
C ASN A 83 1.08 6.88 -14.87
N ASN A 84 -0.22 7.11 -14.96
CA ASN A 84 -1.00 7.55 -13.83
C ASN A 84 -1.21 6.37 -12.88
N ILE A 85 -1.02 6.64 -11.60
CA ILE A 85 -1.35 5.71 -10.52
C ILE A 85 -2.70 6.13 -9.96
N VAL A 86 -3.69 5.25 -10.02
CA VAL A 86 -5.02 5.50 -9.48
C VAL A 86 -5.25 4.55 -8.32
N LEU A 87 -5.46 5.11 -7.12
CA LEU A 87 -5.85 4.35 -5.94
C LEU A 87 -7.38 4.29 -5.89
N ASN A 88 -7.91 3.08 -5.85
CA ASN A 88 -9.35 2.81 -5.70
C ASN A 88 -9.60 2.15 -4.36
N VAL A 89 -10.67 2.57 -3.70
CA VAL A 89 -11.04 2.04 -2.37
C VAL A 89 -12.55 1.84 -2.31
N ASP A 90 -12.98 0.63 -1.94
CA ASP A 90 -14.37 0.30 -1.63
C ASP A 90 -14.54 0.11 -0.12
N PHE A 91 -15.64 0.57 0.41
CA PHE A 91 -15.97 0.47 1.82
C PHE A 91 -17.21 -0.39 2.03
N ASN A 92 -17.26 -1.16 3.15
CA ASN A 92 -18.46 -1.90 3.55
C ASN A 92 -19.57 -0.98 4.09
N LYS A 93 -19.18 0.15 4.67
CA LYS A 93 -20.07 1.14 5.29
C LYS A 93 -19.65 2.55 4.85
N PRO A 94 -20.56 3.51 4.86
CA PRO A 94 -20.21 4.91 4.62
C PRO A 94 -19.13 5.37 5.60
N VAL A 95 -18.08 5.97 5.08
CA VAL A 95 -17.01 6.56 5.89
C VAL A 95 -17.55 7.78 6.61
N LYS A 96 -17.42 7.79 7.93
CA LYS A 96 -17.81 8.94 8.76
C LYS A 96 -16.58 9.82 9.00
N PRO A 97 -16.73 11.15 8.94
CA PRO A 97 -15.67 12.05 9.35
C PRO A 97 -15.36 11.85 10.84
N PRO A 98 -14.11 12.11 11.28
CA PRO A 98 -13.69 11.86 12.65
C PRO A 98 -14.33 12.78 13.69
N GLY A 99 -14.96 13.87 13.27
CA GLY A 99 -15.66 14.82 14.14
C GLY A 99 -16.89 15.44 13.47
N ASP A 100 -17.82 15.96 14.27
CA ASP A 100 -19.10 16.52 13.79
C ASP A 100 -18.93 17.74 12.87
N ASN A 101 -17.76 18.37 12.87
CA ASN A 101 -17.44 19.57 12.09
C ASN A 101 -16.34 19.33 11.05
N GLU A 102 -15.90 18.09 10.83
CA GLU A 102 -14.83 17.77 9.90
C GLU A 102 -15.38 17.21 8.59
N GLU A 103 -14.89 17.74 7.47
CA GLU A 103 -15.25 17.28 6.14
C GLU A 103 -14.28 16.15 5.71
N GLY A 104 -14.73 14.91 5.83
CA GLY A 104 -14.07 13.75 5.27
C GLY A 104 -12.98 13.09 6.14
N THR A 105 -12.34 12.10 5.57
CA THR A 105 -11.26 11.30 6.17
C THR A 105 -9.98 11.46 5.35
N ILE A 106 -8.84 11.53 6.03
CA ILE A 106 -7.52 11.67 5.37
C ILE A 106 -6.92 10.29 5.15
N CYS A 107 -6.53 10.01 3.91
CA CYS A 107 -5.73 8.84 3.56
C CYS A 107 -4.27 9.24 3.35
N TYR A 108 -3.35 8.59 4.07
CA TYR A 108 -1.91 8.77 3.86
C TYR A 108 -1.39 7.69 2.92
N VAL A 109 -0.77 8.10 1.82
CA VAL A 109 -0.17 7.19 0.84
C VAL A 109 1.34 7.40 0.82
N ILE A 110 2.09 6.31 1.00
CA ILE A 110 3.55 6.29 0.91
C ILE A 110 3.93 5.42 -0.29
N VAL A 111 4.62 6.00 -1.25
CA VAL A 111 5.16 5.28 -2.40
C VAL A 111 6.64 5.02 -2.15
N VAL A 112 7.03 3.74 -2.22
CA VAL A 112 8.43 3.32 -2.11
C VAL A 112 8.86 2.80 -3.46
N SER A 113 9.95 3.35 -4.02
CA SER A 113 10.51 2.94 -5.30
C SER A 113 12.02 2.78 -5.20
N ASP A 114 12.54 1.83 -5.96
CA ASP A 114 13.97 1.72 -6.17
C ASP A 114 14.46 2.83 -7.10
N TYR A 115 15.64 3.33 -6.81
CA TYR A 115 16.30 4.36 -7.60
C TYR A 115 17.67 3.85 -8.03
N LEU A 116 17.96 3.91 -9.32
CA LEU A 116 19.24 3.50 -9.87
C LEU A 116 20.10 4.74 -10.13
N LEU A 117 21.22 4.82 -9.42
CA LEU A 117 22.21 5.87 -9.63
C LEU A 117 23.42 5.30 -10.36
N HIS A 118 23.85 5.97 -11.40
CA HIS A 118 25.11 5.68 -12.06
C HIS A 118 26.19 6.60 -11.53
N TYR A 119 27.26 6.01 -10.96
CA TYR A 119 28.41 6.77 -10.50
C TYR A 119 29.59 6.60 -11.45
N GLU A 120 30.09 7.71 -12.03
CA GLU A 120 31.30 7.74 -12.84
C GLU A 120 32.50 8.16 -11.98
N PRO A 121 33.34 7.23 -11.52
CA PRO A 121 34.44 7.56 -10.58
C PRO A 121 35.46 8.54 -11.18
N LEU A 122 35.73 8.46 -12.48
CA LEU A 122 36.70 9.31 -13.16
C LEU A 122 36.23 10.77 -13.28
N LYS A 123 34.94 11.01 -13.27
CA LYS A 123 34.36 12.36 -13.36
C LYS A 123 33.79 12.85 -12.04
N ASN A 124 33.82 12.02 -11.02
CA ASN A 124 33.17 12.27 -9.72
C ASN A 124 31.72 12.77 -9.86
N LYS A 125 30.99 12.15 -10.80
CA LYS A 125 29.64 12.56 -11.17
C LYS A 125 28.64 11.43 -10.90
N ILE A 126 27.52 11.78 -10.28
CA ILE A 126 26.36 10.90 -10.10
C ILE A 126 25.29 11.36 -11.10
N THR A 127 24.73 10.44 -11.86
CA THR A 127 23.63 10.68 -12.79
C THR A 127 22.50 9.68 -12.54
N ASP A 128 21.29 10.15 -12.71
CA ASP A 128 20.10 9.31 -12.72
C ASP A 128 20.04 8.56 -14.05
N LEU A 129 19.64 7.30 -13.99
CA LEU A 129 19.38 6.46 -15.16
C LEU A 129 17.92 6.43 -15.51
#